data_26a27e4fe1de015ca017ad1fc9302432
#
_entry.id   26a27e4fe1de015ca017ad1fc9302432
#
_cell.length_a   1.000
_cell.length_b   1.000
_cell.length_c   1.000
_cell.angle_alpha   90.00
_cell.angle_beta   90.00
_cell.angle_gamma   90.00
#
_symmetry.space_group_name_H-M   'P 1'
#
loop_
_entity.id
_entity.type
_entity.pdbx_description
1 polymer ?
#
loop_
_entity_poly.entity_id
_entity_poly.type
_entity_poly.pdbx_seq_one_letter_code
_entity_poly.pdbx_strand_id
1 'polypeptide(L)'
;QENPFQPPSHKVEKTDYGLTAFIQTEATYSEGEWENVREKGTQVKSVLKYFLAGQTLRGEVEIGAVGSGKFNCFYEFSTPIDQTTTMMRYYFFRNFMTQKDMDSVALERNLKNIFQDKEIAEAQVPRAGPDGMPTIVGKYEDTILKVYWELMHEMRDKGWQINNKKWQELIADGQYCVIPSIARKNNPEGWEYPPIPRLKATNV
;
A
#
# COMPACT_ATOMS: atom_id res chain seq x y z
N GLN A 1 -19.18 6.41 -19.31
CA GLN A 1 -18.26 6.17 -18.18
C GLN A 1 -17.78 7.54 -17.69
N GLU A 2 -18.01 7.85 -16.42
CA GLU A 2 -17.49 9.08 -15.83
C GLU A 2 -15.96 9.06 -15.86
N ASN A 3 -15.35 10.20 -16.21
CA ASN A 3 -13.90 10.33 -16.16
C ASN A 3 -13.43 10.31 -14.69
N PRO A 4 -12.64 9.32 -14.23
CA PRO A 4 -12.19 9.25 -12.85
C PRO A 4 -11.24 10.39 -12.44
N PHE A 5 -10.74 11.15 -13.41
CA PHE A 5 -9.80 12.25 -13.21
C PHE A 5 -10.47 13.62 -13.40
N GLN A 6 -11.69 13.81 -12.97
CA GLN A 6 -12.31 15.15 -12.98
C GLN A 6 -11.74 16.02 -11.84
N PRO A 7 -11.38 17.26 -12.10
CA PRO A 7 -10.93 18.18 -11.05
C PRO A 7 -12.08 18.60 -10.10
N PRO A 8 -11.82 18.72 -8.80
CA PRO A 8 -10.68 18.30 -8.00
C PRO A 8 -10.77 16.79 -7.73
N SER A 9 -9.83 16.01 -8.20
CA SER A 9 -10.08 14.59 -8.31
C SER A 9 -9.22 13.70 -7.44
N HIS A 10 -9.82 13.28 -6.34
CA HIS A 10 -9.48 12.03 -5.69
C HIS A 10 -10.71 11.15 -5.71
N LYS A 11 -10.81 10.24 -6.68
CA LYS A 11 -11.85 9.22 -6.71
C LYS A 11 -11.27 7.94 -6.11
N VAL A 12 -12.01 7.35 -5.16
CA VAL A 12 -11.63 6.07 -4.56
C VAL A 12 -12.74 5.07 -4.85
N GLU A 13 -12.35 3.93 -5.38
CA GLU A 13 -13.23 2.79 -5.63
C GLU A 13 -12.85 1.65 -4.71
N LYS A 14 -13.78 1.21 -3.89
CA LYS A 14 -13.63 0.04 -3.03
C LYS A 14 -13.80 -1.23 -3.86
N THR A 15 -13.01 -2.24 -3.53
CA THR A 15 -13.12 -3.60 -4.08
C THR A 15 -13.27 -4.60 -2.93
N ASP A 16 -13.57 -5.86 -3.23
CA ASP A 16 -13.76 -6.91 -2.19
C ASP A 16 -12.52 -7.12 -1.33
N TYR A 17 -11.34 -6.84 -1.86
CA TYR A 17 -10.05 -7.12 -1.20
C TYR A 17 -9.10 -5.91 -1.15
N GLY A 18 -9.60 -4.72 -1.46
CA GLY A 18 -8.76 -3.54 -1.48
C GLY A 18 -9.49 -2.30 -1.98
N LEU A 19 -8.71 -1.38 -2.50
CA LEU A 19 -9.23 -0.15 -3.11
C LEU A 19 -8.39 0.27 -4.31
N THR A 20 -8.98 1.06 -5.19
CA THR A 20 -8.30 1.79 -6.26
C THR A 20 -8.51 3.27 -6.07
N ALA A 21 -7.44 4.04 -5.97
CA ALA A 21 -7.48 5.49 -5.90
C ALA A 21 -6.99 6.09 -7.22
N PHE A 22 -7.76 7.02 -7.75
CA PHE A 22 -7.45 7.83 -8.93
C PHE A 22 -7.10 9.23 -8.43
N ILE A 23 -5.87 9.64 -8.66
CA ILE A 23 -5.33 10.90 -8.16
C ILE A 23 -4.87 11.73 -9.34
N GLN A 24 -5.28 12.99 -9.39
CA GLN A 24 -4.77 13.97 -10.33
C GLN A 24 -4.17 15.13 -9.55
N THR A 25 -2.91 15.42 -9.82
CA THR A 25 -2.17 16.51 -9.18
C THR A 25 -1.46 17.34 -10.23
N GLU A 26 -1.10 18.56 -9.87
CA GLU A 26 -0.24 19.39 -10.70
C GLU A 26 1.22 19.09 -10.38
N ALA A 27 2.06 18.99 -11.41
CA ALA A 27 3.49 18.85 -11.24
C ALA A 27 4.09 20.16 -10.70
N THR A 28 4.48 20.16 -9.45
CA THR A 28 5.06 21.35 -8.81
C THR A 28 6.53 21.52 -9.07
N TYR A 29 7.23 20.44 -9.43
CA TYR A 29 8.68 20.42 -9.47
C TYR A 29 9.26 19.29 -10.32
N SER A 30 10.29 19.60 -11.12
CA SER A 30 11.19 18.62 -11.74
C SER A 30 12.58 19.23 -11.89
N GLU A 31 13.62 18.43 -11.69
CA GLU A 31 15.03 18.82 -11.79
C GLU A 31 15.82 17.82 -12.61
N GLY A 32 16.91 18.31 -13.20
CA GLY A 32 17.89 17.52 -13.91
C GLY A 32 17.29 16.77 -15.10
N GLU A 33 17.67 15.51 -15.28
CA GLU A 33 17.19 14.68 -16.38
C GLU A 33 15.66 14.54 -16.45
N TRP A 34 14.96 14.79 -15.33
CA TRP A 34 13.50 14.73 -15.25
C TRP A 34 12.81 15.97 -15.81
N GLU A 35 13.49 17.10 -15.97
CA GLU A 35 12.92 18.29 -16.58
C GLU A 35 12.46 18.03 -18.01
N ASN A 36 13.21 17.19 -18.75
CA ASN A 36 12.87 16.80 -20.11
C ASN A 36 11.69 15.82 -20.21
N VAL A 37 11.31 15.24 -19.10
CA VAL A 37 10.23 14.24 -19.03
C VAL A 37 8.94 14.83 -18.46
N ARG A 38 9.07 15.83 -17.59
CA ARG A 38 7.95 16.39 -16.85
C ARG A 38 8.10 17.91 -16.74
N GLU A 39 7.24 18.64 -17.42
CA GLU A 39 7.20 20.08 -17.35
C GLU A 39 6.44 20.56 -16.11
N LYS A 40 6.92 21.63 -15.48
CA LYS A 40 6.23 22.28 -14.35
C LYS A 40 4.82 22.71 -14.76
N GLY A 41 3.85 22.49 -13.89
CA GLY A 41 2.46 22.86 -14.13
C GLY A 41 1.67 21.84 -14.98
N THR A 42 2.30 20.76 -15.45
CA THR A 42 1.56 19.70 -16.14
C THR A 42 0.74 18.87 -15.18
N GLN A 43 -0.43 18.40 -15.62
CA GLN A 43 -1.26 17.51 -14.84
C GLN A 43 -0.66 16.11 -14.81
N VAL A 44 -0.54 15.54 -13.63
CA VAL A 44 -0.06 14.18 -13.39
C VAL A 44 -1.21 13.32 -12.94
N LYS A 45 -1.39 12.18 -13.59
CA LYS A 45 -2.37 11.17 -13.25
C LYS A 45 -1.69 9.99 -12.58
N SER A 46 -2.22 9.62 -11.41
CA SER A 46 -1.74 8.46 -10.68
C SER A 46 -2.91 7.51 -10.39
N VAL A 47 -2.67 6.24 -10.52
CA VAL A 47 -3.61 5.19 -10.11
C VAL A 47 -2.91 4.34 -9.06
N LEU A 48 -3.44 4.33 -7.85
CA LEU A 48 -2.94 3.54 -6.75
C LEU A 48 -3.93 2.41 -6.44
N LYS A 49 -3.44 1.18 -6.41
CA LYS A 49 -4.22 -0.01 -6.08
C LYS A 49 -3.65 -0.66 -4.84
N TYR A 50 -4.43 -0.68 -3.78
CA TYR A 50 -4.09 -1.31 -2.52
C TYR A 50 -4.76 -2.68 -2.42
N PHE A 51 -3.98 -3.70 -2.11
CA PHE A 51 -4.44 -5.07 -1.90
C PHE A 51 -4.17 -5.47 -0.45
N LEU A 52 -5.22 -5.51 0.36
CA LEU A 52 -5.09 -5.77 1.79
C LEU A 52 -4.57 -7.18 2.10
N ALA A 53 -5.02 -8.18 1.35
CA ALA A 53 -4.65 -9.57 1.63
C ALA A 53 -3.15 -9.83 1.48
N GLY A 54 -2.47 -9.11 0.58
CA GLY A 54 -1.02 -9.21 0.39
C GLY A 54 -0.24 -8.02 0.96
N GLN A 55 -0.93 -7.05 1.54
CA GLN A 55 -0.35 -5.75 1.91
C GLN A 55 0.51 -5.18 0.76
N THR A 56 -0.06 -5.23 -0.42
CA THR A 56 0.61 -4.84 -1.65
C THR A 56 -0.02 -3.55 -2.17
N LEU A 57 0.83 -2.59 -2.49
CA LEU A 57 0.46 -1.39 -3.22
C LEU A 57 1.02 -1.49 -4.63
N ARG A 58 0.18 -1.28 -5.64
CA ARG A 58 0.61 -1.00 -7.01
C ARG A 58 0.32 0.45 -7.34
N GLY A 59 1.34 1.20 -7.68
CA GLY A 59 1.21 2.56 -8.20
C GLY A 59 1.54 2.63 -9.69
N GLU A 60 0.76 3.40 -10.42
CA GLU A 60 1.02 3.74 -11.82
C GLU A 60 0.86 5.23 -11.98
N VAL A 61 1.92 5.89 -12.42
CA VAL A 61 1.97 7.34 -12.59
C VAL A 61 2.28 7.64 -14.04
N GLU A 62 1.39 8.34 -14.71
CA GLU A 62 1.67 8.90 -16.04
C GLU A 62 2.53 10.15 -15.87
N ILE A 63 3.71 10.13 -16.48
CA ILE A 63 4.74 11.18 -16.35
C ILE A 63 4.68 12.10 -17.55
N GLY A 64 4.69 13.40 -17.32
CA GLY A 64 4.61 14.42 -18.38
C GLY A 64 3.18 14.87 -18.66
N ALA A 65 2.94 15.39 -19.84
CA ALA A 65 1.60 15.81 -20.23
C ALA A 65 0.63 14.62 -20.25
N VAL A 66 -0.62 14.88 -19.93
CA VAL A 66 -1.69 13.87 -20.00
C VAL A 66 -1.75 13.27 -21.40
N GLY A 67 -1.69 11.95 -21.49
CA GLY A 67 -1.65 11.23 -22.75
C GLY A 67 -0.24 11.10 -23.34
N SER A 68 0.82 11.41 -22.56
CA SER A 68 2.21 11.22 -22.98
C SER A 68 2.57 9.75 -23.23
N GLY A 69 1.82 8.81 -22.65
CA GLY A 69 2.12 7.38 -22.68
C GLY A 69 3.39 6.99 -21.92
N LYS A 70 3.97 7.91 -21.15
CA LYS A 70 5.14 7.64 -20.31
C LYS A 70 4.69 7.24 -18.91
N PHE A 71 4.99 6.01 -18.51
CA PHE A 71 4.54 5.47 -17.22
C PHE A 71 5.73 5.09 -16.34
N ASN A 72 5.61 5.46 -15.06
CA ASN A 72 6.35 4.87 -13.96
C ASN A 72 5.38 4.02 -13.16
N CYS A 73 5.64 2.73 -13.09
CA CYS A 73 4.84 1.79 -12.32
C CYS A 73 5.70 1.20 -11.22
N PHE A 74 5.14 1.05 -10.03
CA PHE A 74 5.84 0.38 -8.94
C PHE A 74 4.92 -0.60 -8.23
N TYR A 75 5.54 -1.59 -7.62
CA TYR A 75 4.93 -2.47 -6.64
C TYR A 75 5.68 -2.32 -5.33
N GLU A 76 4.93 -2.19 -4.26
CA GLU A 76 5.40 -2.21 -2.90
C GLU A 76 4.81 -3.42 -2.19
N PHE A 77 5.66 -4.16 -1.50
CA PHE A 77 5.27 -5.29 -0.68
C PHE A 77 5.69 -5.03 0.76
N SER A 78 4.70 -4.84 1.62
CA SER A 78 4.90 -4.64 3.06
C SER A 78 4.80 -5.98 3.77
N THR A 79 5.94 -6.51 4.22
CA THR A 79 6.01 -7.80 4.92
C THR A 79 6.29 -7.55 6.40
N PRO A 80 5.33 -7.77 7.30
CA PRO A 80 5.56 -7.66 8.75
C PRO A 80 6.61 -8.67 9.20
N ILE A 81 7.59 -8.21 9.97
CA ILE A 81 8.59 -9.07 10.64
C ILE A 81 8.17 -9.30 12.09
N ASP A 82 7.78 -8.23 12.76
CA ASP A 82 7.27 -8.24 14.13
C ASP A 82 6.23 -7.09 14.32
N GLN A 83 5.88 -6.80 15.56
CA GLN A 83 4.88 -5.75 15.88
C GLN A 83 5.35 -4.34 15.55
N THR A 84 6.64 -4.12 15.40
CA THR A 84 7.24 -2.78 15.23
C THR A 84 8.06 -2.66 13.97
N THR A 85 8.30 -3.77 13.28
CA THR A 85 9.21 -3.84 12.13
C THR A 85 8.50 -4.42 10.92
N THR A 86 8.57 -3.71 9.80
CA THR A 86 8.06 -4.15 8.51
C THR A 86 9.14 -4.05 7.45
N MET A 87 9.33 -5.11 6.70
CA MET A 87 10.21 -5.10 5.52
C MET A 87 9.41 -4.62 4.32
N MET A 88 9.82 -3.51 3.74
CA MET A 88 9.24 -2.99 2.50
C MET A 88 10.13 -3.33 1.32
N ARG A 89 9.56 -3.92 0.29
CA ARG A 89 10.24 -4.24 -0.97
C ARG A 89 9.56 -3.52 -2.10
N TYR A 90 10.38 -2.87 -2.95
CA TYR A 90 9.91 -2.11 -4.09
C TYR A 90 10.43 -2.71 -5.40
N TYR A 91 9.57 -2.73 -6.41
CA TYR A 91 9.92 -3.04 -7.79
C TYR A 91 9.42 -1.89 -8.66
N PHE A 92 10.33 -1.31 -9.45
CA PHE A 92 10.02 -0.19 -10.32
C PHE A 92 10.11 -0.60 -11.78
N PHE A 93 9.13 -0.14 -12.56
CA PHE A 93 9.03 -0.37 -14.00
C PHE A 93 8.76 0.96 -14.68
N ARG A 94 9.46 1.23 -15.76
CA ARG A 94 9.25 2.43 -16.57
C ARG A 94 9.36 2.12 -18.05
N ASN A 95 8.63 2.86 -18.89
CA ASN A 95 8.70 2.75 -20.34
C ASN A 95 9.32 3.97 -21.02
N PHE A 96 10.04 4.81 -20.27
CA PHE A 96 10.78 5.97 -20.71
C PHE A 96 12.18 5.97 -20.06
N MET A 97 13.15 6.70 -20.63
CA MET A 97 14.53 6.68 -20.14
C MET A 97 15.05 5.23 -19.96
N THR A 98 14.82 4.39 -20.97
CA THR A 98 15.07 2.94 -20.88
C THR A 98 16.52 2.55 -21.14
N GLN A 99 17.39 3.52 -21.42
CA GLN A 99 18.84 3.31 -21.59
C GLN A 99 19.43 2.87 -20.24
N LYS A 100 20.39 1.97 -20.30
CA LYS A 100 20.99 1.34 -19.10
C LYS A 100 21.67 2.34 -18.16
N ASP A 101 22.27 3.38 -18.69
CA ASP A 101 22.89 4.50 -17.96
C ASP A 101 21.85 5.33 -17.18
N MET A 102 20.59 5.32 -17.60
CA MET A 102 19.50 5.99 -16.93
C MET A 102 18.92 5.17 -15.73
N ASP A 103 19.34 3.93 -15.53
CA ASP A 103 18.85 3.11 -14.42
C ASP A 103 19.24 3.69 -13.07
N SER A 104 20.47 4.17 -12.93
CA SER A 104 20.95 4.80 -11.69
C SER A 104 20.20 6.09 -11.37
N VAL A 105 19.94 6.92 -12.38
CA VAL A 105 19.21 8.19 -12.25
C VAL A 105 17.76 7.93 -11.77
N ALA A 106 17.10 6.96 -12.39
CA ALA A 106 15.73 6.58 -12.01
C ALA A 106 15.66 5.97 -10.60
N LEU A 107 16.63 5.13 -10.27
CA LEU A 107 16.72 4.50 -8.95
C LEU A 107 16.96 5.54 -7.86
N GLU A 108 17.91 6.45 -8.03
CA GLU A 108 18.21 7.51 -7.08
C GLU A 108 16.98 8.35 -6.74
N ARG A 109 16.22 8.75 -7.76
CA ARG A 109 14.98 9.49 -7.55
C ARG A 109 13.94 8.70 -6.78
N ASN A 110 13.73 7.43 -7.13
CA ASN A 110 12.77 6.58 -6.44
C ASN A 110 13.18 6.36 -4.97
N LEU A 111 14.45 6.12 -4.71
CA LEU A 111 14.98 5.97 -3.35
C LEU A 111 14.83 7.26 -2.54
N LYS A 112 15.07 8.42 -3.14
CA LYS A 112 14.86 9.72 -2.46
C LYS A 112 13.43 9.84 -1.94
N ASN A 113 12.42 9.51 -2.74
CA ASN A 113 11.03 9.55 -2.34
C ASN A 113 10.74 8.54 -1.21
N ILE A 114 11.20 7.29 -1.35
CA ILE A 114 11.01 6.24 -0.33
C ILE A 114 11.62 6.66 1.02
N PHE A 115 12.82 7.22 1.01
CA PHE A 115 13.47 7.63 2.26
C PHE A 115 12.79 8.82 2.92
N GLN A 116 12.24 9.75 2.14
CA GLN A 116 11.42 10.85 2.68
C GLN A 116 10.13 10.30 3.33
N ASP A 117 9.43 9.39 2.66
CA ASP A 117 8.23 8.77 3.20
C ASP A 117 8.54 7.94 4.46
N LYS A 118 9.66 7.20 4.45
CA LYS A 118 10.14 6.44 5.60
C LYS A 118 10.39 7.34 6.81
N GLU A 119 11.08 8.44 6.62
CA GLU A 119 11.40 9.39 7.70
C GLU A 119 10.11 9.94 8.34
N ILE A 120 9.12 10.31 7.53
CA ILE A 120 7.83 10.78 8.01
C ILE A 120 7.09 9.67 8.75
N ALA A 121 7.04 8.46 8.20
CA ALA A 121 6.33 7.33 8.80
C ALA A 121 6.94 6.92 10.15
N GLU A 122 8.27 6.90 10.26
CA GLU A 122 8.97 6.56 11.49
C GLU A 122 8.89 7.66 12.58
N ALA A 123 8.62 8.91 12.19
CA ALA A 123 8.43 10.03 13.10
C ALA A 123 7.01 10.13 13.69
N GLN A 124 6.04 9.37 13.18
CA GLN A 124 4.66 9.43 13.65
C GLN A 124 4.51 8.91 15.08
N VAL A 125 3.66 9.60 15.85
CA VAL A 125 3.30 9.21 17.22
C VAL A 125 1.77 9.29 17.36
N PRO A 126 1.08 8.23 17.79
CA PRO A 126 1.61 6.91 18.12
C PRO A 126 2.04 6.13 16.87
N ARG A 127 3.01 5.23 17.00
CA ARG A 127 3.49 4.39 15.89
C ARG A 127 2.50 3.33 15.43
N ALA A 128 1.64 2.87 16.33
CA ALA A 128 0.52 2.00 15.99
C ALA A 128 -0.69 2.84 15.59
N GLY A 129 -1.38 2.45 14.54
CA GLY A 129 -2.63 3.08 14.15
C GLY A 129 -3.65 3.00 15.28
N PRO A 130 -4.47 4.04 15.48
CA PRO A 130 -5.52 4.02 16.49
C PRO A 130 -6.57 2.94 16.16
N ASP A 131 -7.15 2.32 17.21
CA ASP A 131 -8.27 1.39 17.04
C ASP A 131 -9.54 2.09 16.51
N GLY A 132 -9.63 3.41 16.72
CA GLY A 132 -10.68 4.26 16.18
C GLY A 132 -10.32 4.93 14.86
N MET A 133 -11.33 5.43 14.17
CA MET A 133 -11.10 6.23 12.96
C MET A 133 -10.24 7.45 13.31
N PRO A 134 -9.13 7.68 12.62
CA PRO A 134 -8.33 8.87 12.83
C PRO A 134 -9.16 10.13 12.49
N THR A 135 -8.83 11.25 13.10
CA THR A 135 -9.44 12.53 12.74
C THR A 135 -9.10 12.85 11.28
N ILE A 136 -10.10 12.84 10.44
CA ILE A 136 -9.96 13.14 9.01
C ILE A 136 -10.21 14.65 8.84
N VAL A 137 -9.20 15.36 8.37
CA VAL A 137 -9.22 16.83 8.24
C VAL A 137 -9.41 17.26 6.80
N GLY A 138 -8.88 16.53 5.85
CA GLY A 138 -8.97 16.80 4.41
C GLY A 138 -10.26 16.26 3.78
N LYS A 139 -10.68 16.89 2.69
CA LYS A 139 -11.87 16.43 1.95
C LYS A 139 -11.55 15.29 0.99
N TYR A 140 -10.44 15.37 0.30
CA TYR A 140 -10.09 14.46 -0.80
C TYR A 140 -8.91 13.55 -0.43
N GLU A 141 -7.89 14.13 0.16
CA GLU A 141 -6.64 13.46 0.50
C GLU A 141 -6.90 12.31 1.49
N ASP A 142 -7.78 12.55 2.45
CA ASP A 142 -8.11 11.56 3.49
C ASP A 142 -9.14 10.51 3.03
N THR A 143 -9.72 10.64 1.83
CA THR A 143 -10.70 9.66 1.33
C THR A 143 -10.07 8.27 1.20
N ILE A 144 -8.81 8.18 0.75
CA ILE A 144 -8.08 6.92 0.64
C ILE A 144 -7.93 6.29 2.02
N LEU A 145 -7.49 7.08 3.00
CA LEU A 145 -7.30 6.64 4.39
C LEU A 145 -8.61 6.15 5.01
N LYS A 146 -9.70 6.87 4.80
CA LYS A 146 -11.03 6.47 5.28
C LYS A 146 -11.45 5.12 4.72
N VAL A 147 -11.41 4.94 3.40
CA VAL A 147 -11.81 3.69 2.75
C VAL A 147 -10.88 2.54 3.17
N TYR A 148 -9.59 2.78 3.29
CA TYR A 148 -8.62 1.80 3.77
C TYR A 148 -8.96 1.36 5.21
N TRP A 149 -9.24 2.31 6.10
CA TRP A 149 -9.62 2.05 7.49
C TRP A 149 -10.91 1.22 7.58
N GLU A 150 -11.95 1.57 6.82
CA GLU A 150 -13.20 0.81 6.73
C GLU A 150 -12.94 -0.65 6.29
N LEU A 151 -12.12 -0.85 5.25
CA LEU A 151 -11.75 -2.18 4.79
C LEU A 151 -10.99 -2.99 5.85
N MET A 152 -10.08 -2.37 6.59
CA MET A 152 -9.35 -3.03 7.67
C MET A 152 -10.29 -3.52 8.76
N HIS A 153 -11.30 -2.72 9.13
CA HIS A 153 -12.31 -3.12 10.11
C HIS A 153 -13.20 -4.25 9.60
N GLU A 154 -13.63 -4.19 8.35
CA GLU A 154 -14.40 -5.29 7.75
C GLU A 154 -13.61 -6.60 7.72
N MET A 155 -12.33 -6.56 7.41
CA MET A 155 -11.48 -7.75 7.44
C MET A 155 -11.30 -8.29 8.85
N ARG A 156 -11.14 -7.41 9.85
CA ARG A 156 -11.11 -7.78 11.26
C ARG A 156 -12.40 -8.48 11.67
N ASP A 157 -13.55 -7.90 11.33
CA ASP A 157 -14.87 -8.41 11.68
C ASP A 157 -15.15 -9.80 11.04
N LYS A 158 -14.56 -10.05 9.87
CA LYS A 158 -14.53 -11.37 9.22
C LYS A 158 -13.52 -12.36 9.86
N GLY A 159 -12.79 -11.96 10.91
CA GLY A 159 -11.80 -12.80 11.58
C GLY A 159 -10.47 -12.96 10.84
N TRP A 160 -10.10 -12.01 9.98
CA TRP A 160 -8.84 -12.04 9.23
C TRP A 160 -7.67 -11.43 9.99
N GLN A 161 -7.92 -10.80 11.12
CA GLN A 161 -6.86 -10.20 11.92
C GLN A 161 -6.18 -11.25 12.82
N ILE A 162 -4.85 -11.20 12.85
CA ILE A 162 -4.05 -12.06 13.75
C ILE A 162 -4.25 -11.63 15.20
N ASN A 163 -4.39 -12.60 16.09
CA ASN A 163 -4.32 -12.38 17.54
C ASN A 163 -2.84 -12.25 17.94
N ASN A 164 -2.31 -11.03 17.89
CA ASN A 164 -0.90 -10.77 18.15
C ASN A 164 -0.44 -11.23 19.54
N LYS A 165 -1.27 -11.10 20.57
CA LYS A 165 -0.92 -11.55 21.92
C LYS A 165 -0.66 -13.05 21.95
N LYS A 166 -1.61 -13.83 21.45
CA LYS A 166 -1.48 -15.29 21.41
C LYS A 166 -0.37 -15.75 20.45
N TRP A 167 -0.15 -15.01 19.37
CA TRP A 167 0.95 -15.26 18.45
C TRP A 167 2.31 -15.10 19.14
N GLN A 168 2.50 -14.04 19.92
CA GLN A 168 3.75 -13.81 20.66
C GLN A 168 3.99 -14.86 21.73
N GLU A 169 2.95 -15.32 22.43
CA GLU A 169 3.03 -16.42 23.39
C GLU A 169 3.55 -17.70 22.71
N LEU A 170 3.00 -18.07 21.56
CA LEU A 170 3.40 -19.26 20.81
C LEU A 170 4.85 -19.17 20.29
N ILE A 171 5.27 -17.99 19.81
CA ILE A 171 6.66 -17.78 19.36
C ILE A 171 7.63 -17.86 20.54
N ALA A 172 7.29 -17.27 21.68
CA ALA A 172 8.13 -17.32 22.87
C ALA A 172 8.36 -18.77 23.35
N ASP A 173 7.36 -19.65 23.17
CA ASP A 173 7.45 -21.09 23.45
C ASP A 173 8.18 -21.88 22.34
N GLY A 174 8.72 -21.20 21.33
CA GLY A 174 9.41 -21.83 20.20
C GLY A 174 8.50 -22.57 19.21
N GLN A 175 7.20 -22.29 19.24
CA GLN A 175 6.25 -22.92 18.32
C GLN A 175 6.22 -22.22 16.97
N TYR A 176 6.13 -23.02 15.92
CA TYR A 176 5.93 -22.54 14.55
C TYR A 176 4.46 -22.62 14.18
N CYS A 177 3.96 -21.56 13.59
CA CYS A 177 2.58 -21.50 13.11
C CYS A 177 2.54 -21.31 11.59
N VAL A 178 1.45 -21.68 10.98
CA VAL A 178 1.26 -21.59 9.54
C VAL A 178 -0.07 -20.91 9.18
N ILE A 179 -0.11 -20.23 8.04
CA ILE A 179 -1.35 -19.68 7.52
C ILE A 179 -2.23 -20.85 7.06
N PRO A 180 -3.45 -21.01 7.59
CA PRO A 180 -4.31 -22.12 7.21
C PRO A 180 -4.80 -21.95 5.77
N SER A 181 -4.59 -22.99 4.95
CA SER A 181 -5.26 -23.12 3.66
C SER A 181 -6.71 -23.58 3.84
N ILE A 182 -7.52 -23.50 2.78
CA ILE A 182 -8.91 -24.00 2.83
C ILE A 182 -8.96 -25.48 3.20
N ALA A 183 -8.07 -26.32 2.66
CA ALA A 183 -7.97 -27.73 3.00
C ALA A 183 -7.69 -27.96 4.49
N ARG A 184 -6.92 -27.09 5.09
CA ARG A 184 -6.60 -27.13 6.53
C ARG A 184 -7.77 -26.78 7.43
N LYS A 185 -8.64 -25.88 7.00
CA LYS A 185 -9.88 -25.59 7.75
C LYS A 185 -10.76 -26.84 7.91
N ASN A 186 -10.73 -27.73 6.92
CA ASN A 186 -11.54 -28.94 6.88
C ASN A 186 -10.91 -30.14 7.64
N ASN A 187 -9.61 -30.06 7.94
CA ASN A 187 -8.89 -31.10 8.68
C ASN A 187 -7.87 -30.47 9.66
N PRO A 188 -8.30 -29.80 10.72
CA PRO A 188 -7.40 -29.13 11.65
C PRO A 188 -6.50 -30.09 12.43
N GLU A 189 -6.88 -31.34 12.59
CA GLU A 189 -6.11 -32.34 13.34
C GLU A 189 -4.99 -32.98 12.50
N GLY A 190 -5.05 -32.88 11.19
CA GLY A 190 -4.03 -33.43 10.28
C GLY A 190 -2.80 -32.54 10.09
N TRP A 191 -2.50 -31.66 11.03
CA TRP A 191 -1.46 -30.65 10.87
C TRP A 191 -0.29 -30.80 11.82
N GLU A 192 0.88 -30.74 11.21
CA GLU A 192 2.14 -30.74 11.94
C GLU A 192 2.36 -29.47 12.76
N TYR A 193 1.89 -28.33 12.27
CA TYR A 193 2.00 -27.04 12.93
C TYR A 193 0.63 -26.39 13.17
N PRO A 194 0.42 -25.74 14.33
CA PRO A 194 -0.83 -25.04 14.59
C PRO A 194 -1.01 -23.87 13.61
N PRO A 195 -2.25 -23.54 13.25
CA PRO A 195 -2.52 -22.36 12.45
C PRO A 195 -2.23 -21.08 13.23
N ILE A 196 -1.86 -20.01 12.53
CA ILE A 196 -1.71 -18.67 13.10
C ILE A 196 -3.01 -18.30 13.84
N PRO A 197 -2.93 -17.92 15.13
CA PRO A 197 -4.11 -17.54 15.90
C PRO A 197 -4.72 -16.26 15.35
N ARG A 198 -6.02 -16.28 15.10
CA ARG A 198 -6.77 -15.12 14.61
C ARG A 198 -7.78 -14.67 15.65
N LEU A 199 -8.17 -13.41 15.58
CA LEU A 199 -9.30 -12.92 16.32
C LEU A 199 -10.58 -13.62 15.81
N LYS A 200 -11.52 -13.86 16.73
CA LYS A 200 -12.83 -14.39 16.33
C LYS A 200 -13.56 -13.38 15.46
N ALA A 201 -14.25 -13.86 14.44
CA ALA A 201 -15.17 -13.03 13.69
C ALA A 201 -16.25 -12.48 14.62
N THR A 202 -16.56 -11.20 14.51
CA THR A 202 -17.57 -10.53 15.33
C THR A 202 -18.94 -10.53 14.66
N ASN A 203 -18.96 -10.70 13.33
CA ASN A 203 -20.19 -10.76 12.54
C ASN A 203 -20.14 -12.01 11.64
N VAL A 204 -20.89 -13.00 11.98
CA VAL A 204 -21.23 -14.15 11.15
C VAL A 204 -22.73 -14.18 10.99
#